data_07782981246d2fb1b427305574ff93fa
#
_entry.id   07782981246d2fb1b427305574ff93fa
#
_cell.length_a   1.000
_cell.length_b   1.000
_cell.length_c   1.000
_cell.angle_alpha   90.00
_cell.angle_beta   90.00
_cell.angle_gamma   90.00
#
_symmetry.space_group_name_H-M   'P 1'
#
loop_
_entity.id
_entity.type
_entity.pdbx_description
1 polymer ?
#
loop_
_entity_poly.entity_id
_entity_poly.type
_entity_poly.pdbx_seq_one_letter_code
_entity_poly.pdbx_strand_id
1 'polypeptide(L)'
;MRDAHDEAAAILRDERAGAGVIHCFSGGVAEARAYLDVGQYLSFSGILTFKNAGNLREAAAFAPLDRILIETDAPYLAPIPHRGRKNEPAYIAETLAALAAVRGMPVAEVDEATATNTRRLFGLPPASGSADTRKSW
;
A
#
# COMPACT_ATOMS: atom_id res chain seq x y z
N MET A 1 -5.36 -12.81 8.12
CA MET A 1 -6.54 -13.57 8.53
C MET A 1 -7.65 -13.41 7.51
N ARG A 2 -7.89 -14.51 6.79
CA ARG A 2 -8.82 -14.48 5.66
C ARG A 2 -10.25 -14.10 6.06
N ASP A 3 -10.76 -14.70 7.13
CA ASP A 3 -12.13 -14.46 7.56
C ASP A 3 -12.36 -13.01 7.96
N ALA A 4 -11.37 -12.39 8.61
CA ALA A 4 -11.47 -10.98 9.00
C ALA A 4 -11.51 -10.06 7.79
N HIS A 5 -10.76 -10.37 6.73
CA HIS A 5 -10.80 -9.58 5.50
C HIS A 5 -12.12 -9.72 4.78
N ASP A 6 -12.66 -10.93 4.68
CA ASP A 6 -13.95 -11.18 4.04
C ASP A 6 -15.08 -10.46 4.77
N GLU A 7 -15.06 -10.54 6.11
CA GLU A 7 -16.05 -9.85 6.93
C GLU A 7 -15.94 -8.34 6.80
N ALA A 8 -14.73 -7.79 6.83
CA ALA A 8 -14.53 -6.37 6.68
C ALA A 8 -15.00 -5.87 5.31
N ALA A 9 -14.70 -6.61 4.26
CA ALA A 9 -15.14 -6.24 2.91
C ALA A 9 -16.67 -6.27 2.81
N ALA A 10 -17.32 -7.26 3.42
CA ALA A 10 -18.77 -7.35 3.44
C ALA A 10 -19.40 -6.17 4.18
N ILE A 11 -18.82 -5.79 5.32
CA ILE A 11 -19.29 -4.63 6.09
C ILE A 11 -19.17 -3.35 5.26
N LEU A 12 -18.04 -3.14 4.60
CA LEU A 12 -17.82 -1.96 3.76
C LEU A 12 -18.83 -1.90 2.61
N ARG A 13 -19.16 -3.05 2.02
CA ARG A 13 -20.16 -3.11 0.95
C ARG A 13 -21.54 -2.76 1.47
N ASP A 14 -21.93 -3.34 2.60
CA ASP A 14 -23.26 -3.14 3.19
C ASP A 14 -23.46 -1.70 3.66
N GLU A 15 -22.42 -1.08 4.18
CA GLU A 15 -22.45 0.31 4.65
C GLU A 15 -22.36 1.31 3.50
N ARG A 16 -22.16 0.84 2.28
CA ARG A 16 -21.94 1.70 1.10
C ARG A 16 -20.83 2.73 1.37
N ALA A 17 -19.76 2.26 1.96
CA ALA A 17 -18.64 3.11 2.32
C ALA A 17 -18.07 3.80 1.07
N GLY A 18 -17.67 5.06 1.22
CA GLY A 18 -16.95 5.78 0.17
C GLY A 18 -15.53 5.26 0.04
N ALA A 19 -14.74 5.91 -0.82
CA ALA A 19 -13.35 5.53 -1.01
C ALA A 19 -12.58 5.71 0.31
N GLY A 20 -11.84 4.68 0.68
CA GLY A 20 -10.99 4.68 1.86
C GLY A 20 -9.75 3.87 1.58
N VAL A 21 -8.97 3.59 2.61
CA VAL A 21 -7.72 2.83 2.47
C VAL A 21 -7.65 1.71 3.49
N ILE A 22 -7.22 0.55 3.02
CA ILE A 22 -6.92 -0.58 3.90
C ILE A 22 -5.44 -0.48 4.26
N HIS A 23 -5.16 -0.03 5.48
CA HIS A 23 -3.80 0.17 5.96
C HIS A 23 -3.09 -1.16 6.20
N CYS A 24 -1.80 -1.17 5.91
CA CYS A 24 -0.94 -2.33 6.15
C CYS A 24 -1.57 -3.61 5.61
N PHE A 25 -2.02 -3.56 4.35
CA PHE A 25 -2.68 -4.69 3.74
C PHE A 25 -1.78 -5.92 3.79
N SER A 26 -2.32 -7.04 4.24
CA SER A 26 -1.56 -8.27 4.45
C SER A 26 -2.19 -9.51 3.81
N GLY A 27 -3.22 -9.34 3.00
CA GLY A 27 -3.91 -10.46 2.36
C GLY A 27 -3.32 -10.85 1.01
N GLY A 28 -3.97 -11.80 0.35
CA GLY A 28 -3.64 -12.22 -1.00
C GLY A 28 -4.57 -11.60 -2.04
N VAL A 29 -4.57 -12.17 -3.25
CA VAL A 29 -5.35 -11.65 -4.38
C VAL A 29 -6.86 -11.65 -4.09
N ALA A 30 -7.38 -12.71 -3.48
CA ALA A 30 -8.81 -12.80 -3.20
C ALA A 30 -9.28 -11.69 -2.26
N GLU A 31 -8.52 -11.43 -1.19
CA GLU A 31 -8.82 -10.37 -0.25
C GLU A 31 -8.65 -8.99 -0.88
N ALA A 32 -7.61 -8.82 -1.69
CA ALA A 32 -7.39 -7.58 -2.41
C ALA A 32 -8.58 -7.27 -3.33
N ARG A 33 -9.03 -8.27 -4.08
CA ARG A 33 -10.17 -8.10 -4.98
C ARG A 33 -11.42 -7.65 -4.23
N ALA A 34 -11.69 -8.27 -3.08
CA ALA A 34 -12.86 -7.95 -2.29
C ALA A 34 -12.88 -6.47 -1.85
N TYR A 35 -11.74 -5.95 -1.39
CA TYR A 35 -11.65 -4.54 -1.00
C TYR A 35 -11.72 -3.60 -2.21
N LEU A 36 -11.05 -3.97 -3.30
CA LEU A 36 -11.08 -3.16 -4.52
C LEU A 36 -12.49 -3.07 -5.10
N ASP A 37 -13.25 -4.16 -5.04
CA ASP A 37 -14.62 -4.20 -5.54
C ASP A 37 -15.57 -3.25 -4.78
N VAL A 38 -15.23 -2.92 -3.54
CA VAL A 38 -16.02 -1.95 -2.77
C VAL A 38 -15.37 -0.56 -2.75
N GLY A 39 -14.46 -0.29 -3.66
CA GLY A 39 -13.90 1.05 -3.89
C GLY A 39 -12.76 1.46 -2.98
N GLN A 40 -12.14 0.51 -2.29
CA GLN A 40 -11.04 0.82 -1.37
C GLN A 40 -9.70 0.85 -2.08
N TYR A 41 -8.76 1.62 -1.52
CA TYR A 41 -7.36 1.59 -1.89
C TYR A 41 -6.63 0.61 -0.98
N LEU A 42 -5.53 0.05 -1.45
CA LEU A 42 -4.68 -0.86 -0.66
C LEU A 42 -3.35 -0.18 -0.37
N SER A 43 -2.97 -0.13 0.90
CA SER A 43 -1.70 0.45 1.31
C SER A 43 -0.73 -0.65 1.74
N PHE A 44 0.42 -0.68 1.10
CA PHE A 44 1.45 -1.69 1.34
C PHE A 44 2.57 -1.12 2.21
N SER A 45 3.02 -1.92 3.16
CA SER A 45 4.07 -1.54 4.10
C SER A 45 5.33 -2.38 3.91
N GLY A 46 6.27 -2.26 4.83
CA GLY A 46 7.51 -3.02 4.80
C GLY A 46 7.33 -4.53 4.79
N ILE A 47 6.18 -5.05 5.21
CA ILE A 47 5.88 -6.48 5.15
C ILE A 47 6.05 -7.00 3.71
N LEU A 48 5.85 -6.16 2.71
CA LEU A 48 5.99 -6.53 1.31
C LEU A 48 7.39 -7.07 0.99
N THR A 49 8.39 -6.67 1.77
CA THR A 49 9.78 -7.12 1.60
C THR A 49 10.09 -8.44 2.31
N PHE A 50 9.18 -8.94 3.15
CA PHE A 50 9.45 -10.10 3.99
C PHE A 50 9.45 -11.40 3.18
N LYS A 51 10.25 -12.39 3.64
CA LYS A 51 10.39 -13.64 2.90
C LYS A 51 9.09 -14.41 2.75
N ASN A 52 8.23 -14.35 3.77
CA ASN A 52 6.97 -15.11 3.79
C ASN A 52 5.80 -14.36 3.17
N ALA A 53 6.05 -13.31 2.42
CA ALA A 53 5.01 -12.43 1.89
C ALA A 53 4.67 -12.71 0.42
N GLY A 54 4.80 -13.97 -0.03
CA GLY A 54 4.51 -14.33 -1.43
C GLY A 54 3.10 -13.97 -1.87
N ASN A 55 2.11 -14.30 -1.05
CA ASN A 55 0.71 -13.98 -1.36
C ASN A 55 0.47 -12.49 -1.41
N LEU A 56 1.11 -11.74 -0.53
CA LEU A 56 1.01 -10.29 -0.51
C LEU A 56 1.63 -9.67 -1.77
N ARG A 57 2.78 -10.19 -2.20
CA ARG A 57 3.41 -9.73 -3.44
C ARG A 57 2.54 -10.01 -4.66
N GLU A 58 1.85 -11.15 -4.69
CA GLU A 58 0.90 -11.44 -5.75
C GLU A 58 -0.24 -10.42 -5.77
N ALA A 59 -0.76 -10.06 -4.61
CA ALA A 59 -1.78 -9.04 -4.49
C ALA A 59 -1.28 -7.67 -4.96
N ALA A 60 -0.04 -7.32 -4.62
CA ALA A 60 0.57 -6.07 -5.04
C ALA A 60 0.77 -6.00 -6.56
N ALA A 61 1.05 -7.13 -7.19
CA ALA A 61 1.15 -7.21 -8.66
C ALA A 61 -0.24 -7.16 -9.32
N PHE A 62 -1.24 -7.71 -8.67
CA PHE A 62 -2.61 -7.80 -9.18
C PHE A 62 -3.35 -6.47 -9.13
N ALA A 63 -3.20 -5.71 -8.05
CA ALA A 63 -3.99 -4.51 -7.82
C ALA A 63 -3.74 -3.45 -8.90
N PRO A 64 -4.80 -2.74 -9.34
CA PRO A 64 -4.61 -1.64 -10.29
C PRO A 64 -3.67 -0.58 -9.72
N LEU A 65 -2.77 -0.07 -10.54
CA LEU A 65 -1.77 0.88 -10.10
C LEU A 65 -2.38 2.14 -9.48
N ASP A 66 -3.58 2.53 -9.92
CA ASP A 66 -4.26 3.73 -9.43
C ASP A 66 -5.00 3.51 -8.10
N ARG A 67 -4.87 2.34 -7.49
CA ARG A 67 -5.50 1.99 -6.23
C ARG A 67 -4.49 1.61 -5.14
N ILE A 68 -3.21 1.85 -5.37
CA ILE A 68 -2.14 1.44 -4.47
C ILE A 68 -1.54 2.65 -3.77
N LEU A 69 -1.31 2.52 -2.46
CA LEU A 69 -0.52 3.44 -1.67
C LEU A 69 0.60 2.67 -0.99
N ILE A 70 1.58 3.38 -0.47
CA ILE A 70 2.64 2.79 0.36
C ILE A 70 2.72 3.53 1.68
N GLU A 71 3.14 2.81 2.72
CA GLU A 71 3.25 3.35 4.07
C GLU A 71 4.42 2.71 4.82
N THR A 72 4.83 3.33 5.92
CA THR A 72 5.93 2.80 6.72
C THR A 72 5.50 2.00 7.93
N ASP A 73 4.38 2.35 8.53
CA ASP A 73 3.95 1.81 9.83
C ASP A 73 5.03 1.98 10.90
N ALA A 74 5.86 3.03 10.78
CA ALA A 74 6.93 3.30 11.76
C ALA A 74 6.32 3.47 13.16
N PRO A 75 7.00 2.99 14.20
CA PRO A 75 8.33 2.36 14.24
C PRO A 75 8.33 0.85 14.02
N TYR A 76 7.21 0.28 13.61
CA TYR A 76 7.03 -1.16 13.44
C TYR A 76 7.28 -1.60 12.02
N LEU A 77 7.46 -2.90 11.81
CA LEU A 77 7.50 -3.55 10.49
C LEU A 77 8.57 -2.98 9.56
N ALA A 78 9.81 -2.81 10.08
CA ALA A 78 10.90 -2.32 9.24
C ALA A 78 11.11 -3.26 8.03
N PRO A 79 11.22 -2.71 6.80
CA PRO A 79 11.43 -3.54 5.62
C PRO A 79 12.84 -4.12 5.58
N ILE A 80 13.02 -5.20 4.83
CA ILE A 80 14.35 -5.74 4.57
C ILE A 80 15.13 -4.69 3.75
N PRO A 81 16.39 -4.39 4.06
CA PRO A 81 17.30 -5.10 4.99
C PRO A 81 17.25 -4.62 6.43
N HIS A 82 16.30 -3.80 6.80
CA HIS A 82 16.25 -3.19 8.14
C HIS A 82 15.39 -3.97 9.12
N ARG A 83 14.88 -5.12 8.73
CA ARG A 83 14.02 -5.93 9.58
C ARG A 83 14.70 -6.29 10.90
N GLY A 84 13.96 -6.17 12.00
CA GLY A 84 14.51 -6.37 13.34
C GLY A 84 15.02 -5.09 13.98
N ARG A 85 15.06 -3.99 13.23
CA ARG A 85 15.40 -2.68 13.74
C ARG A 85 14.14 -1.84 13.86
N LYS A 86 14.26 -0.71 14.56
CA LYS A 86 13.18 0.26 14.61
C LYS A 86 12.94 0.81 13.21
N ASN A 87 11.70 0.77 12.74
CA ASN A 87 11.35 1.30 11.44
C ASN A 87 11.40 2.83 11.47
N GLU A 88 11.79 3.43 10.35
CA GLU A 88 11.89 4.89 10.19
C GLU A 88 11.18 5.29 8.90
N PRO A 89 10.62 6.52 8.83
CA PRO A 89 9.96 6.98 7.60
C PRO A 89 10.85 6.91 6.36
N ALA A 90 12.16 7.11 6.51
CA ALA A 90 13.09 7.03 5.39
C ALA A 90 13.13 5.63 4.74
N TYR A 91 12.76 4.60 5.50
CA TYR A 91 12.77 3.22 4.97
C TYR A 91 11.64 2.94 3.99
N ILE A 92 10.75 3.88 3.76
CA ILE A 92 9.71 3.72 2.74
C ILE A 92 10.31 3.46 1.36
N ALA A 93 11.55 3.90 1.12
CA ALA A 93 12.24 3.63 -0.13
C ALA A 93 12.42 2.14 -0.39
N GLU A 94 12.59 1.34 0.65
CA GLU A 94 12.72 -0.12 0.53
C GLU A 94 11.39 -0.74 0.10
N THR A 95 10.29 -0.28 0.68
CA THR A 95 8.94 -0.74 0.31
C THR A 95 8.64 -0.35 -1.13
N LEU A 96 8.99 0.87 -1.52
CA LEU A 96 8.79 1.36 -2.88
C LEU A 96 9.57 0.51 -3.89
N ALA A 97 10.82 0.21 -3.57
CA ALA A 97 11.66 -0.62 -4.45
C ALA A 97 11.07 -2.03 -4.60
N ALA A 98 10.58 -2.61 -3.50
CA ALA A 98 9.96 -3.93 -3.54
C ALA A 98 8.69 -3.92 -4.40
N LEU A 99 7.86 -2.91 -4.26
CA LEU A 99 6.64 -2.77 -5.05
C LEU A 99 6.96 -2.64 -6.53
N ALA A 100 7.94 -1.81 -6.88
CA ALA A 100 8.37 -1.62 -8.26
C ALA A 100 8.88 -2.93 -8.86
N ALA A 101 9.69 -3.69 -8.11
CA ALA A 101 10.21 -4.97 -8.57
C ALA A 101 9.09 -5.97 -8.82
N VAL A 102 8.12 -6.05 -7.91
CA VAL A 102 6.99 -6.97 -8.04
C VAL A 102 6.15 -6.66 -9.28
N ARG A 103 6.00 -5.38 -9.59
CA ARG A 103 5.20 -4.96 -10.74
C ARG A 103 6.01 -4.87 -12.04
N GLY A 104 7.31 -5.07 -11.99
CA GLY A 104 8.16 -4.97 -13.16
C GLY A 104 8.20 -3.56 -13.74
N MET A 105 8.16 -2.54 -12.90
CA MET A 105 8.09 -1.13 -13.31
C MET A 105 9.26 -0.35 -12.73
N PRO A 106 9.67 0.76 -13.39
CA PRO A 106 10.66 1.65 -12.79
C PRO A 106 10.17 2.23 -11.47
N VAL A 107 11.07 2.38 -10.51
CA VAL A 107 10.75 2.94 -9.19
C VAL A 107 10.11 4.32 -9.32
N ALA A 108 10.63 5.16 -10.21
CA ALA A 108 10.09 6.51 -10.41
C ALA A 108 8.62 6.51 -10.83
N GLU A 109 8.21 5.57 -11.67
CA GLU A 109 6.81 5.48 -12.10
C GLU A 109 5.89 5.06 -10.97
N VAL A 110 6.32 4.08 -10.18
CA VAL A 110 5.54 3.63 -9.03
C VAL A 110 5.47 4.72 -7.97
N ASP A 111 6.57 5.43 -7.76
CA ASP A 111 6.63 6.56 -6.84
C ASP A 111 5.61 7.63 -7.23
N GLU A 112 5.60 8.03 -8.47
CA GLU A 112 4.68 9.04 -8.97
C GLU A 112 3.22 8.57 -8.86
N ALA A 113 2.94 7.33 -9.22
CA ALA A 113 1.59 6.78 -9.18
C ALA A 113 1.05 6.73 -7.75
N THR A 114 1.84 6.23 -6.80
CA THR A 114 1.41 6.13 -5.41
C THR A 114 1.24 7.50 -4.77
N ALA A 115 2.11 8.45 -5.10
CA ALA A 115 1.97 9.82 -4.63
C ALA A 115 0.70 10.48 -5.18
N THR A 116 0.41 10.27 -6.46
CA THR A 116 -0.81 10.77 -7.08
C THR A 116 -2.05 10.18 -6.42
N ASN A 117 -2.03 8.87 -6.14
CA ASN A 117 -3.14 8.20 -5.49
C ASN A 117 -3.39 8.76 -4.09
N THR A 118 -2.33 9.02 -3.35
CA THR A 118 -2.42 9.61 -2.02
C THR A 118 -3.08 10.99 -2.08
N ARG A 119 -2.64 11.82 -2.99
CA ARG A 119 -3.23 13.16 -3.16
C ARG A 119 -4.71 13.06 -3.54
N ARG A 120 -5.04 12.15 -4.44
CA ARG A 120 -6.42 11.97 -4.89
C ARG A 120 -7.32 11.50 -3.74
N LEU A 121 -6.87 10.50 -2.99
CA LEU A 121 -7.67 9.92 -1.91
C LEU A 121 -7.94 10.92 -0.79
N PHE A 122 -6.92 11.70 -0.41
CA PHE A 122 -7.03 12.64 0.71
C PHE A 122 -7.36 14.07 0.29
N GLY A 123 -7.63 14.28 -1.00
CA GLY A 123 -7.98 15.61 -1.49
C GLY A 123 -6.85 16.63 -1.41
N LEU A 124 -5.61 16.19 -1.48
CA LEU A 124 -4.46 17.07 -1.40
C LEU A 124 -4.17 17.70 -2.76
N PRO A 125 -3.58 18.92 -2.78
CA PRO A 125 -3.24 19.57 -4.05
C PRO A 125 -2.14 18.81 -4.79
N PRO A 126 -2.04 18.98 -6.12
CA PRO A 126 -0.95 18.38 -6.89
C PRO A 126 0.40 18.84 -6.36
N ALA A 127 1.41 18.00 -6.51
CA ALA A 127 2.77 18.36 -6.11
C ALA A 127 3.26 19.52 -6.97
N SER A 128 3.71 20.59 -6.31
CA SER A 128 4.32 21.73 -6.98
C SER A 128 5.83 21.64 -6.82
N GLY A 129 6.44 20.84 -7.69
CA GLY A 129 7.89 20.86 -7.85
C GLY A 129 8.73 20.35 -6.68
N SER A 130 8.70 20.96 -5.53
CA SER A 130 9.66 20.64 -4.48
C SER A 130 9.08 20.03 -3.21
N ALA A 131 7.78 19.95 -3.09
CA ALA A 131 7.18 19.43 -1.87
C ALA A 131 7.09 17.92 -1.93
N ASP A 132 7.85 17.25 -1.10
CA ASP A 132 7.74 15.82 -0.94
C ASP A 132 6.70 15.54 0.13
N THR A 133 5.47 15.33 -0.30
CA THR A 133 4.36 15.08 0.61
C THR A 133 4.52 13.79 1.41
N ARG A 134 5.46 12.94 1.04
CA ARG A 134 5.71 11.69 1.76
C ARG A 134 6.42 11.89 3.07
N LYS A 135 7.08 13.00 3.25
CA LYS A 135 7.78 13.28 4.50
C LYS A 135 6.86 13.48 5.69
N SER A 136 5.58 13.68 5.44
CA SER A 136 4.59 13.88 6.50
C SER A 136 3.90 12.61 6.97
N TRP A 137 4.27 11.46 6.42
CA TRP A 137 3.66 10.18 6.78
C TRP A 137 3.97 9.77 8.20
#